data_64bf87498e59d54f88d212830dda85a3
#
_entry.id   64bf87498e59d54f88d212830dda85a3
#
_cell.length_a   1.000
_cell.length_b   1.000
_cell.length_c   1.000
_cell.angle_alpha   90.00
_cell.angle_beta   90.00
_cell.angle_gamma   90.00
#
_symmetry.space_group_name_H-M   'P 1'
#
loop_
_entity.id
_entity.type
_entity.pdbx_description
1 polymer ?
#
loop_
_entity_poly.entity_id
_entity_poly.type
_entity_poly.pdbx_seq_one_letter_code
_entity_poly.pdbx_strand_id
1 'polypeptide(L)'
;MSNDLPQSAYVKETRNYKTKIQATFGGYHKAKRPIEDNELTHVGPGTPCGEYFRRFWIPVTLTSEISDVPLRIRILGEDLVVFRNKQGALGLLHLHCSHRNASLEFGVIEEQGLRCCYHGWLYDVDGTILETPAQDSKLSEKVCHGAYPVVEYLGLVFAYMGPPEEKPDFPKWDTTMLADVEMVPYYIDYPCNWLQICENTMDPWHTVFLHARVTDIHFGDTWGIAPVTEFYEKLHKIYATLTYRIEDKIWVRSQETISPSFSQVGAWWETGREEKYFKRASITKWTIPHDNENCMIIAWRSFGPGIDPEGHGDRSMVGKNSVDFPGQTGQEPYEYRQRHPNDYEAQVSQGPINSHAAENLGSTDKGVAYLRRKLRRAIRAIQAGEKLPEPERSGDEFLTHTHDTVLPIPVHPSDDEKLLRSVTDAVMEIVFEGDTLGGKERASFIETKLKALKNDPRFTAHCGKP
;
A
#
# COMPACT_ATOMS: atom_id res chain seq x y z
N MET A 1 19.25 -3.28 23.07
CA MET A 1 19.87 -1.95 23.08
C MET A 1 19.50 -1.33 21.75
N SER A 2 18.58 -0.35 21.76
CA SER A 2 18.13 0.34 20.55
C SER A 2 19.31 1.13 19.97
N ASN A 3 19.66 0.88 18.73
CA ASN A 3 20.65 1.66 17.98
C ASN A 3 20.02 2.94 17.44
N ASP A 4 19.42 3.75 18.30
CA ASP A 4 18.85 5.03 17.92
C ASP A 4 19.98 6.06 17.71
N LEU A 5 20.62 5.99 16.55
CA LEU A 5 21.55 7.04 16.17
C LEU A 5 20.77 8.26 15.68
N PRO A 6 21.14 9.48 16.12
CA PRO A 6 20.49 10.68 15.63
C PRO A 6 20.68 10.83 14.12
N GLN A 7 19.68 11.42 13.45
CA GLN A 7 19.62 11.57 11.98
C GLN A 7 20.88 12.20 11.35
N SER A 8 21.57 13.10 12.10
CA SER A 8 22.86 13.66 11.69
C SER A 8 23.98 12.63 11.61
N ALA A 9 23.92 11.57 12.41
CA ALA A 9 24.89 10.46 12.39
C ALA A 9 24.66 9.57 11.16
N TYR A 10 23.39 9.24 10.85
CA TYR A 10 23.04 8.49 9.65
C TYR A 10 23.56 9.14 8.38
N VAL A 11 23.30 10.44 8.16
CA VAL A 11 23.79 11.19 6.99
C VAL A 11 25.32 11.22 6.91
N LYS A 12 25.99 11.33 8.03
CA LYS A 12 27.46 11.38 8.13
C LYS A 12 28.09 10.03 7.80
N GLU A 13 27.51 8.93 8.30
CA GLU A 13 27.96 7.57 8.01
C GLU A 13 27.70 7.18 6.55
N THR A 14 26.56 7.56 5.98
CA THR A 14 26.24 7.37 4.56
C THR A 14 27.30 8.00 3.65
N ARG A 15 27.71 9.23 3.94
CA ARG A 15 28.77 9.91 3.18
C ARG A 15 30.11 9.20 3.31
N ASN A 16 30.51 8.80 4.51
CA ASN A 16 31.76 8.10 4.75
C ASN A 16 31.81 6.71 4.10
N TYR A 17 30.66 6.02 4.04
CA TYR A 17 30.56 4.73 3.37
C TYR A 17 30.76 4.88 1.86
N LYS A 18 30.07 5.79 1.20
CA LYS A 18 30.14 5.99 -0.26
C LYS A 18 31.53 6.40 -0.76
N THR A 19 32.31 7.12 0.04
CA THR A 19 33.66 7.53 -0.35
C THR A 19 34.73 6.41 -0.26
N LYS A 20 34.45 5.31 0.46
CA LYS A 20 35.41 4.22 0.68
C LYS A 20 35.30 3.03 -0.27
N ILE A 21 34.28 2.97 -1.14
CA ILE A 21 33.92 1.75 -1.88
C ILE A 21 34.24 1.86 -3.40
N GLN A 22 35.17 2.67 -3.84
CA GLN A 22 35.39 2.86 -5.27
C GLN A 22 36.41 1.87 -5.89
N ALA A 23 36.94 0.92 -5.14
CA ALA A 23 37.90 -0.03 -5.66
C ALA A 23 37.24 -1.33 -6.17
N THR A 24 37.72 -1.83 -7.32
CA THR A 24 37.45 -3.21 -7.76
C THR A 24 37.92 -4.19 -6.71
N PHE A 25 37.19 -5.31 -6.52
CA PHE A 25 37.47 -6.30 -5.47
C PHE A 25 37.34 -5.75 -4.04
N GLY A 26 36.59 -4.66 -3.86
CA GLY A 26 36.36 -3.97 -2.58
C GLY A 26 35.44 -4.69 -1.59
N GLY A 27 35.17 -5.99 -1.73
CA GLY A 27 34.23 -6.77 -0.91
C GLY A 27 34.49 -6.66 0.59
N TYR A 28 35.76 -6.66 1.02
CA TYR A 28 36.12 -6.46 2.43
C TYR A 28 35.57 -5.13 3.00
N HIS A 29 35.65 -4.04 2.23
CA HIS A 29 35.16 -2.73 2.65
C HIS A 29 33.63 -2.64 2.60
N LYS A 30 32.98 -3.46 1.75
CA LYS A 30 31.53 -3.56 1.63
C LYS A 30 30.89 -4.46 2.68
N ALA A 31 31.67 -5.30 3.36
CA ALA A 31 31.16 -6.24 4.37
C ALA A 31 30.63 -5.54 5.65
N LYS A 32 31.05 -4.31 5.91
CA LYS A 32 30.44 -3.49 6.98
C LYS A 32 29.16 -2.86 6.43
N ARG A 33 28.02 -3.46 6.76
CA ARG A 33 26.73 -2.95 6.32
C ARG A 33 26.49 -1.56 6.91
N PRO A 34 26.10 -0.58 6.08
CA PRO A 34 25.62 0.71 6.54
C PRO A 34 24.29 0.56 7.26
N ILE A 35 23.94 1.59 8.01
CA ILE A 35 22.73 1.65 8.83
C ILE A 35 21.51 1.84 7.94
N GLU A 36 20.39 1.20 8.29
CA GLU A 36 19.08 1.47 7.76
C GLU A 36 18.59 2.88 8.16
N ASP A 37 17.55 3.34 7.50
CA ASP A 37 16.92 4.63 7.78
C ASP A 37 15.83 4.51 8.84
N ASN A 38 16.19 4.57 10.12
CA ASN A 38 15.29 4.35 11.24
C ASN A 38 14.09 5.31 11.27
N GLU A 39 14.22 6.53 10.71
CA GLU A 39 13.10 7.48 10.63
C GLU A 39 11.93 6.92 9.82
N LEU A 40 12.22 6.13 8.78
CA LEU A 40 11.23 5.56 7.88
C LEU A 40 10.90 4.08 8.15
N THR A 41 11.84 3.31 8.72
CA THR A 41 11.71 1.85 8.81
C THR A 41 11.21 1.36 10.16
N HIS A 42 11.41 2.13 11.24
CA HIS A 42 10.97 1.75 12.57
C HIS A 42 9.54 2.19 12.83
N VAL A 43 8.68 1.23 13.19
CA VAL A 43 7.22 1.41 13.22
C VAL A 43 6.57 1.13 14.58
N GLY A 44 7.37 0.72 15.58
CA GLY A 44 6.87 0.47 16.93
C GLY A 44 6.33 1.71 17.64
N PRO A 45 5.68 1.55 18.79
CA PRO A 45 5.20 2.67 19.61
C PRO A 45 6.31 3.69 19.92
N GLY A 46 6.01 4.97 19.75
CA GLY A 46 6.95 6.08 20.01
C GLY A 46 8.02 6.29 18.93
N THR A 47 8.06 5.46 17.87
CA THR A 47 8.95 5.71 16.74
C THR A 47 8.32 6.72 15.78
N PRO A 48 9.10 7.56 15.07
CA PRO A 48 8.57 8.60 14.20
C PRO A 48 7.58 8.08 13.13
N CYS A 49 7.96 7.02 12.42
CA CYS A 49 7.12 6.42 11.40
C CYS A 49 5.93 5.65 12.01
N GLY A 50 6.11 4.99 13.15
CA GLY A 50 5.02 4.32 13.85
C GLY A 50 3.95 5.30 14.29
N GLU A 51 4.33 6.45 14.84
CA GLU A 51 3.38 7.51 15.20
C GLU A 51 2.65 8.10 13.98
N TYR A 52 3.31 8.15 12.82
CA TYR A 52 2.68 8.55 11.57
C TYR A 52 1.60 7.55 11.11
N PHE A 53 1.90 6.24 11.08
CA PHE A 53 0.93 5.21 10.72
C PHE A 53 -0.31 5.24 11.62
N ARG A 54 -0.13 5.49 12.91
CA ARG A 54 -1.22 5.53 13.89
C ARG A 54 -2.23 6.65 13.64
N ARG A 55 -1.92 7.64 12.82
CA ARG A 55 -2.86 8.74 12.49
C ARG A 55 -3.92 8.36 11.44
N PHE A 56 -3.90 7.13 10.94
CA PHE A 56 -4.79 6.66 9.88
C PHE A 56 -5.58 5.42 10.31
N TRP A 57 -6.74 5.21 9.71
CA TRP A 57 -7.39 3.92 9.72
C TRP A 57 -6.60 2.96 8.83
N ILE A 58 -6.10 1.88 9.40
CA ILE A 58 -5.31 0.88 8.71
C ILE A 58 -5.99 -0.49 8.79
N PRO A 59 -6.02 -1.29 7.70
CA PRO A 59 -6.54 -2.64 7.76
C PRO A 59 -5.58 -3.55 8.53
N VAL A 60 -6.11 -4.40 9.41
CA VAL A 60 -5.30 -5.21 10.33
C VAL A 60 -5.48 -6.72 10.18
N THR A 61 -6.61 -7.16 9.61
CA THR A 61 -6.88 -8.56 9.29
C THR A 61 -8.07 -8.71 8.35
N LEU A 62 -8.28 -9.93 7.82
CA LEU A 62 -9.50 -10.27 7.09
C LEU A 62 -10.62 -10.61 8.08
N THR A 63 -11.85 -10.22 7.76
CA THR A 63 -13.04 -10.65 8.52
C THR A 63 -13.16 -12.17 8.57
N SER A 64 -12.77 -12.87 7.50
CA SER A 64 -12.82 -14.34 7.41
C SER A 64 -11.87 -15.07 8.35
N GLU A 65 -10.86 -14.38 8.91
CA GLU A 65 -9.93 -14.96 9.88
C GLU A 65 -10.50 -14.94 11.32
N ILE A 66 -11.60 -14.19 11.55
CA ILE A 66 -12.21 -14.09 12.87
C ILE A 66 -13.19 -15.24 13.04
N SER A 67 -12.91 -16.10 14.01
CA SER A 67 -13.69 -17.29 14.33
C SER A 67 -14.30 -17.20 15.75
N ASP A 68 -14.67 -18.33 16.29
CA ASP A 68 -15.18 -18.49 17.65
C ASP A 68 -14.07 -18.53 18.74
N VAL A 69 -12.82 -18.35 18.32
CA VAL A 69 -11.65 -18.19 19.21
C VAL A 69 -10.94 -16.85 18.93
N PRO A 70 -10.27 -16.26 19.93
CA PRO A 70 -9.56 -15.00 19.75
C PRO A 70 -8.40 -15.15 18.75
N LEU A 71 -8.25 -14.20 17.84
CA LEU A 71 -7.18 -14.15 16.85
C LEU A 71 -6.05 -13.23 17.33
N ARG A 72 -4.87 -13.81 17.58
CA ARG A 72 -3.67 -13.01 17.83
C ARG A 72 -3.13 -12.42 16.54
N ILE A 73 -2.83 -11.10 16.56
CA ILE A 73 -2.17 -10.38 15.48
C ILE A 73 -1.03 -9.52 16.03
N ARG A 74 -0.12 -9.08 15.15
CA ARG A 74 0.92 -8.11 15.47
C ARG A 74 0.85 -6.98 14.47
N ILE A 75 0.69 -5.74 14.95
CA ILE A 75 0.56 -4.54 14.08
C ILE A 75 1.37 -3.40 14.71
N LEU A 76 2.20 -2.74 13.90
CA LEU A 76 3.03 -1.59 14.33
C LEU A 76 3.85 -1.90 15.60
N GLY A 77 4.38 -3.12 15.69
CA GLY A 77 5.19 -3.56 16.82
C GLY A 77 4.39 -3.93 18.07
N GLU A 78 3.06 -3.88 18.04
CA GLU A 78 2.20 -4.25 19.17
C GLU A 78 1.57 -5.62 18.99
N ASP A 79 1.60 -6.43 20.04
CA ASP A 79 0.87 -7.71 20.10
C ASP A 79 -0.57 -7.44 20.54
N LEU A 80 -1.53 -7.84 19.72
CA LEU A 80 -2.94 -7.55 19.88
C LEU A 80 -3.78 -8.84 19.74
N VAL A 81 -5.03 -8.78 20.20
CA VAL A 81 -6.02 -9.84 20.01
C VAL A 81 -7.30 -9.26 19.40
N VAL A 82 -7.73 -9.84 18.30
CA VAL A 82 -9.02 -9.53 17.65
C VAL A 82 -10.01 -10.62 18.02
N PHE A 83 -11.24 -10.24 18.33
CA PHE A 83 -12.34 -11.17 18.59
C PHE A 83 -13.68 -10.55 18.24
N ARG A 84 -14.67 -11.38 18.02
CA ARG A 84 -16.07 -10.97 17.92
C ARG A 84 -16.81 -11.56 19.11
N ASN A 85 -17.40 -10.74 19.97
CA ASN A 85 -18.20 -11.25 21.09
C ASN A 85 -19.49 -11.92 20.60
N LYS A 86 -20.18 -12.66 21.46
CA LYS A 86 -21.39 -13.39 21.04
C LYS A 86 -22.58 -12.48 20.68
N GLN A 87 -22.51 -11.19 21.00
CA GLN A 87 -23.46 -10.17 20.53
C GLN A 87 -23.12 -9.62 19.14
N GLY A 88 -21.99 -10.03 18.54
CA GLY A 88 -21.56 -9.64 17.22
C GLY A 88 -20.63 -8.41 17.17
N ALA A 89 -20.31 -7.80 18.32
CA ALA A 89 -19.40 -6.66 18.37
C ALA A 89 -17.93 -7.10 18.21
N LEU A 90 -17.15 -6.36 17.41
CA LEU A 90 -15.72 -6.56 17.22
C LEU A 90 -14.93 -5.82 18.30
N GLY A 91 -13.90 -6.47 18.83
CA GLY A 91 -12.90 -5.90 19.73
C GLY A 91 -11.49 -6.10 19.24
N LEU A 92 -10.63 -5.11 19.46
CA LEU A 92 -9.19 -5.16 19.26
C LEU A 92 -8.52 -4.70 20.55
N LEU A 93 -7.97 -5.64 21.30
CA LEU A 93 -7.39 -5.40 22.63
C LEU A 93 -5.88 -5.67 22.61
N HIS A 94 -5.16 -5.08 23.56
CA HIS A 94 -3.80 -5.51 23.86
C HIS A 94 -3.79 -6.99 24.26
N LEU A 95 -2.79 -7.72 23.78
CA LEU A 95 -2.74 -9.18 23.97
C LEU A 95 -2.66 -9.61 25.42
N HIS A 96 -1.97 -8.84 26.28
CA HIS A 96 -1.62 -9.24 27.63
C HIS A 96 -2.59 -8.69 28.68
N CYS A 97 -3.30 -9.59 29.33
CA CYS A 97 -4.26 -9.29 30.39
C CYS A 97 -3.71 -8.33 31.45
N SER A 98 -4.44 -7.25 31.76
CA SER A 98 -4.06 -6.21 32.72
C SER A 98 -3.89 -6.72 34.15
N HIS A 99 -4.32 -7.95 34.49
CA HIS A 99 -4.12 -8.53 35.78
C HIS A 99 -2.67 -8.99 35.98
N ARG A 100 -2.20 -9.99 35.21
CA ARG A 100 -0.88 -10.61 35.33
C ARG A 100 -0.30 -11.06 33.99
N ASN A 101 -0.57 -10.35 32.93
CA ASN A 101 0.00 -10.52 31.59
C ASN A 101 -0.23 -11.89 30.92
N ALA A 102 -1.25 -12.65 31.31
CA ALA A 102 -1.63 -13.84 30.55
C ALA A 102 -2.10 -13.43 29.13
N SER A 103 -1.75 -14.22 28.11
CA SER A 103 -2.18 -13.94 26.74
C SER A 103 -3.69 -14.15 26.59
N LEU A 104 -4.39 -13.14 26.10
CA LEU A 104 -5.82 -13.19 25.85
C LEU A 104 -6.19 -14.01 24.60
N GLU A 105 -5.21 -14.45 23.79
CA GLU A 105 -5.45 -15.43 22.71
C GLU A 105 -6.00 -16.78 23.23
N PHE A 106 -5.74 -17.10 24.51
CA PHE A 106 -6.28 -18.27 25.19
C PHE A 106 -7.55 -17.94 26.00
N GLY A 107 -8.12 -16.76 25.79
CA GLY A 107 -9.34 -16.32 26.45
C GLY A 107 -10.59 -17.01 25.90
N VAL A 108 -11.69 -16.84 26.61
CA VAL A 108 -13.01 -17.36 26.22
C VAL A 108 -13.89 -16.20 25.74
N ILE A 109 -14.41 -16.31 24.53
CA ILE A 109 -15.37 -15.34 23.99
C ILE A 109 -16.72 -15.55 24.65
N GLU A 110 -17.24 -14.49 25.27
CA GLU A 110 -18.53 -14.45 25.94
C GLU A 110 -19.52 -13.46 25.30
N GLU A 111 -20.72 -13.34 25.88
CA GLU A 111 -21.77 -12.45 25.36
C GLU A 111 -21.29 -11.00 25.21
N GLN A 112 -20.63 -10.47 26.24
CA GLN A 112 -20.25 -9.06 26.30
C GLN A 112 -18.77 -8.81 25.94
N GLY A 113 -17.91 -9.85 25.91
CA GLY A 113 -16.51 -9.61 25.71
C GLY A 113 -15.61 -10.84 25.70
N LEU A 114 -14.36 -10.65 26.16
CA LEU A 114 -13.30 -11.65 26.20
C LEU A 114 -12.86 -11.92 27.64
N ARG A 115 -13.04 -13.15 28.13
CA ARG A 115 -12.65 -13.56 29.46
C ARG A 115 -11.24 -14.17 29.46
N CYS A 116 -10.37 -13.65 30.29
CA CYS A 116 -9.04 -14.19 30.51
C CYS A 116 -9.13 -15.59 31.15
N CYS A 117 -8.44 -16.56 30.55
CA CYS A 117 -8.44 -17.95 31.01
C CYS A 117 -7.78 -18.15 32.39
N TYR A 118 -6.94 -17.20 32.84
CA TYR A 118 -6.11 -17.42 34.03
C TYR A 118 -6.86 -17.11 35.33
N HIS A 119 -7.48 -15.92 35.46
CA HIS A 119 -8.19 -15.50 36.67
C HIS A 119 -9.58 -14.92 36.40
N GLY A 120 -10.10 -15.12 35.18
CA GLY A 120 -11.48 -14.80 34.84
C GLY A 120 -11.81 -13.33 34.65
N TRP A 121 -10.82 -12.42 34.54
CA TRP A 121 -11.11 -11.01 34.22
C TRP A 121 -11.80 -10.94 32.86
N LEU A 122 -12.92 -10.21 32.81
CA LEU A 122 -13.72 -10.03 31.59
C LEU A 122 -13.54 -8.61 31.06
N TYR A 123 -13.20 -8.52 29.78
CA TYR A 123 -12.96 -7.28 29.06
C TYR A 123 -14.04 -7.07 28.01
N ASP A 124 -14.62 -5.87 27.95
CA ASP A 124 -15.46 -5.44 26.83
C ASP A 124 -14.60 -5.15 25.59
N VAL A 125 -15.24 -4.94 24.45
CA VAL A 125 -14.59 -4.63 23.15
C VAL A 125 -13.81 -3.30 23.16
N ASP A 126 -14.14 -2.39 24.06
CA ASP A 126 -13.50 -1.09 24.23
C ASP A 126 -12.41 -1.05 25.32
N GLY A 127 -12.11 -2.21 25.95
CA GLY A 127 -11.13 -2.34 27.02
C GLY A 127 -11.68 -2.08 28.42
N THR A 128 -12.97 -1.78 28.57
CA THR A 128 -13.62 -1.70 29.87
C THR A 128 -13.54 -3.05 30.58
N ILE A 129 -13.16 -3.06 31.85
CA ILE A 129 -13.11 -4.27 32.66
C ILE A 129 -14.48 -4.49 33.30
N LEU A 130 -15.23 -5.46 32.79
CA LEU A 130 -16.59 -5.79 33.23
C LEU A 130 -16.62 -6.57 34.53
N GLU A 131 -15.67 -7.51 34.71
CA GLU A 131 -15.59 -8.36 35.89
C GLU A 131 -14.15 -8.61 36.34
N THR A 132 -13.96 -8.61 37.65
CA THR A 132 -12.70 -8.97 38.32
C THR A 132 -13.00 -9.98 39.42
N PRO A 133 -13.21 -11.27 39.09
CA PRO A 133 -13.57 -12.28 40.07
C PRO A 133 -12.59 -12.33 41.24
N ALA A 134 -13.13 -12.48 42.47
CA ALA A 134 -12.37 -12.54 43.73
C ALA A 134 -11.52 -11.30 44.05
N GLN A 135 -11.79 -10.14 43.41
CA GLN A 135 -11.16 -8.85 43.67
C GLN A 135 -12.19 -7.84 44.24
N ASP A 136 -11.71 -6.76 44.83
CA ASP A 136 -12.55 -5.62 45.23
C ASP A 136 -13.15 -4.99 43.94
N SER A 137 -14.48 -4.78 43.90
CA SER A 137 -15.19 -4.15 42.80
C SER A 137 -14.63 -2.80 42.37
N LYS A 138 -13.99 -2.08 43.27
CA LYS A 138 -13.31 -0.78 42.99
C LYS A 138 -12.07 -0.92 42.11
N LEU A 139 -11.55 -2.10 41.87
CA LEU A 139 -10.37 -2.31 41.02
C LEU A 139 -10.71 -2.10 39.55
N SER A 140 -11.86 -2.58 39.11
CA SER A 140 -12.33 -2.37 37.71
C SER A 140 -12.57 -0.90 37.39
N GLU A 141 -12.90 -0.06 38.37
CA GLU A 141 -13.06 1.39 38.20
C GLU A 141 -11.74 2.15 38.00
N LYS A 142 -10.62 1.54 38.37
CA LYS A 142 -9.28 2.19 38.41
C LYS A 142 -8.37 1.73 37.28
N VAL A 143 -8.71 0.66 36.57
CA VAL A 143 -7.88 0.04 35.55
C VAL A 143 -8.68 -0.07 34.27
N CYS A 144 -8.13 0.40 33.17
CA CYS A 144 -8.60 0.16 31.81
C CYS A 144 -7.63 -0.77 31.10
N HIS A 145 -8.15 -1.66 30.26
CA HIS A 145 -7.32 -2.46 29.36
C HIS A 145 -7.10 -1.71 28.04
N GLY A 146 -5.94 -1.86 27.43
CA GLY A 146 -5.65 -1.25 26.14
C GLY A 146 -6.55 -1.80 25.03
N ALA A 147 -7.22 -0.91 24.29
CA ALA A 147 -8.11 -1.23 23.20
C ALA A 147 -8.03 -0.20 22.09
N TYR A 148 -8.33 -0.61 20.85
CA TYR A 148 -8.37 0.26 19.69
C TYR A 148 -9.74 0.16 19.00
N PRO A 149 -10.33 1.29 18.54
CA PRO A 149 -11.56 1.26 17.76
C PRO A 149 -11.35 0.54 16.44
N VAL A 150 -12.32 -0.27 16.06
CA VAL A 150 -12.32 -1.07 14.84
C VAL A 150 -13.57 -0.84 14.00
N VAL A 151 -13.43 -0.98 12.69
CA VAL A 151 -14.51 -0.95 11.70
C VAL A 151 -14.35 -2.13 10.76
N GLU A 152 -15.40 -2.88 10.54
CA GLU A 152 -15.47 -3.90 9.50
C GLU A 152 -15.99 -3.28 8.20
N TYR A 153 -15.24 -3.44 7.11
CA TYR A 153 -15.64 -2.91 5.82
C TYR A 153 -15.15 -3.78 4.67
N LEU A 154 -16.07 -4.26 3.83
CA LEU A 154 -15.81 -5.09 2.65
C LEU A 154 -14.84 -6.26 2.92
N GLY A 155 -15.05 -6.97 4.02
CA GLY A 155 -14.28 -8.16 4.39
C GLY A 155 -12.90 -7.87 5.00
N LEU A 156 -12.57 -6.61 5.26
CA LEU A 156 -11.40 -6.19 6.04
C LEU A 156 -11.83 -5.62 7.38
N VAL A 157 -11.01 -5.80 8.40
CA VAL A 157 -11.10 -5.12 9.69
C VAL A 157 -10.07 -4.01 9.73
N PHE A 158 -10.53 -2.78 9.88
CA PHE A 158 -9.68 -1.59 10.04
C PHE A 158 -9.60 -1.21 11.51
N ALA A 159 -8.43 -0.73 11.94
CA ALA A 159 -8.22 -0.17 13.27
C ALA A 159 -7.65 1.25 13.18
N TYR A 160 -8.01 2.08 14.14
CA TYR A 160 -7.32 3.34 14.41
C TYR A 160 -6.51 3.21 15.69
N MET A 161 -5.19 3.33 15.59
CA MET A 161 -4.26 3.07 16.71
C MET A 161 -3.60 4.36 17.25
N GLY A 162 -4.09 5.54 16.86
CA GLY A 162 -3.58 6.84 17.28
C GLY A 162 -4.28 7.40 18.51
N PRO A 163 -3.96 8.65 18.88
CA PRO A 163 -4.62 9.36 19.98
C PRO A 163 -6.14 9.44 19.76
N PRO A 164 -6.97 9.06 20.74
CA PRO A 164 -8.43 9.04 20.58
C PRO A 164 -9.03 10.36 20.12
N GLU A 165 -8.46 11.47 20.61
CA GLU A 165 -8.88 12.84 20.29
C GLU A 165 -8.56 13.28 18.85
N GLU A 166 -7.66 12.58 18.17
CA GLU A 166 -7.28 12.83 16.77
C GLU A 166 -7.93 11.84 15.80
N LYS A 167 -8.81 10.95 16.29
CA LYS A 167 -9.43 9.91 15.46
C LYS A 167 -10.23 10.56 14.30
N PRO A 168 -9.85 10.30 13.04
CA PRO A 168 -10.59 10.81 11.88
C PRO A 168 -11.87 10.00 11.65
N ASP A 169 -12.76 10.53 10.83
CA ASP A 169 -13.85 9.75 10.27
C ASP A 169 -13.30 8.59 9.42
N PHE A 170 -14.09 7.52 9.29
CA PHE A 170 -13.70 6.38 8.46
C PHE A 170 -13.75 6.78 6.98
N PRO A 171 -12.67 6.58 6.19
CA PRO A 171 -12.60 7.01 4.80
C PRO A 171 -13.57 6.24 3.90
N LYS A 172 -14.07 6.93 2.86
CA LYS A 172 -14.97 6.39 1.83
C LYS A 172 -14.26 6.44 0.48
N TRP A 173 -13.62 5.36 0.09
CA TRP A 173 -12.91 5.32 -1.20
C TRP A 173 -13.90 5.19 -2.37
N ASP A 174 -13.75 6.03 -3.39
CA ASP A 174 -14.59 6.05 -4.59
C ASP A 174 -14.61 4.69 -5.32
N THR A 175 -13.50 3.95 -5.28
CA THR A 175 -13.39 2.62 -5.88
C THR A 175 -14.30 1.58 -5.22
N THR A 176 -14.69 1.77 -3.96
CA THR A 176 -15.61 0.85 -3.28
C THR A 176 -17.09 1.06 -3.67
N MET A 177 -17.36 2.16 -4.38
CA MET A 177 -18.71 2.53 -4.84
C MET A 177 -18.92 2.29 -6.34
N LEU A 178 -17.96 1.68 -7.03
CA LEU A 178 -18.09 1.35 -8.45
C LEU A 178 -19.22 0.32 -8.67
N ALA A 179 -20.08 0.60 -9.64
CA ALA A 179 -21.15 -0.32 -9.99
C ALA A 179 -20.57 -1.60 -10.63
N ASP A 180 -21.19 -2.73 -10.34
CA ASP A 180 -20.85 -4.03 -10.91
C ASP A 180 -19.40 -4.48 -10.66
N VAL A 181 -18.81 -3.98 -9.57
CA VAL A 181 -17.48 -4.37 -9.10
C VAL A 181 -17.60 -5.05 -7.74
N GLU A 182 -17.07 -6.26 -7.66
CA GLU A 182 -16.90 -7.01 -6.42
C GLU A 182 -15.46 -6.87 -5.93
N MET A 183 -15.28 -6.57 -4.65
CA MET A 183 -13.98 -6.52 -3.99
C MET A 183 -13.78 -7.74 -3.13
N VAL A 184 -12.78 -8.56 -3.47
CA VAL A 184 -12.41 -9.76 -2.71
C VAL A 184 -11.19 -9.42 -1.86
N PRO A 185 -11.29 -9.52 -0.52
CA PRO A 185 -10.18 -9.19 0.36
C PRO A 185 -9.12 -10.28 0.38
N TYR A 186 -7.85 -9.88 0.49
CA TYR A 186 -6.73 -10.80 0.68
C TYR A 186 -5.61 -10.14 1.46
N TYR A 187 -4.70 -10.95 1.98
CA TYR A 187 -3.40 -10.45 2.44
C TYR A 187 -2.28 -11.43 2.10
N ILE A 188 -1.06 -10.93 2.05
CA ILE A 188 0.17 -11.69 1.84
C ILE A 188 1.21 -11.17 2.83
N ASP A 189 1.79 -12.08 3.62
CA ASP A 189 2.86 -11.76 4.57
C ASP A 189 4.22 -11.72 3.87
N TYR A 190 5.01 -10.71 4.23
CA TYR A 190 6.38 -10.50 3.73
C TYR A 190 7.37 -10.43 4.89
N PRO A 191 8.44 -11.25 4.90
CA PRO A 191 9.49 -11.20 5.92
C PRO A 191 10.52 -10.11 5.62
N CYS A 192 10.03 -8.89 5.41
CA CYS A 192 10.85 -7.71 5.20
C CYS A 192 10.13 -6.42 5.60
N ASN A 193 10.87 -5.33 5.67
CA ASN A 193 10.34 -4.03 6.04
C ASN A 193 9.30 -3.50 5.04
N TRP A 194 8.26 -2.87 5.55
CA TRP A 194 7.14 -2.32 4.79
C TRP A 194 7.56 -1.36 3.68
N LEU A 195 8.64 -0.60 3.88
CA LEU A 195 9.09 0.44 2.95
C LEU A 195 9.54 -0.18 1.61
N GLN A 196 10.22 -1.33 1.66
CA GLN A 196 10.69 -2.06 0.46
C GLN A 196 9.52 -2.43 -0.47
N ILE A 197 8.40 -2.86 0.14
CA ILE A 197 7.16 -3.20 -0.59
C ILE A 197 6.46 -1.94 -1.11
N CYS A 198 6.39 -0.89 -0.29
CA CYS A 198 5.71 0.34 -0.65
C CYS A 198 6.42 1.08 -1.80
N GLU A 199 7.75 1.07 -1.81
CA GLU A 199 8.58 1.71 -2.83
C GLU A 199 8.43 1.09 -4.22
N ASN A 200 8.14 -0.20 -4.31
CA ASN A 200 7.91 -0.90 -5.57
C ASN A 200 6.81 -0.22 -6.43
N THR A 201 5.76 0.30 -5.82
CA THR A 201 4.70 1.02 -6.55
C THR A 201 5.21 2.31 -7.23
N MET A 202 6.27 2.91 -6.69
CA MET A 202 6.87 4.13 -7.23
C MET A 202 8.14 3.87 -8.04
N ASP A 203 8.40 2.62 -8.39
CA ASP A 203 9.49 2.19 -9.27
C ASP A 203 8.94 1.54 -10.56
N PRO A 204 8.58 2.31 -11.59
CA PRO A 204 8.06 1.76 -12.84
C PRO A 204 9.09 0.97 -13.65
N TRP A 205 10.39 1.17 -13.43
CA TRP A 205 11.42 0.51 -14.22
C TRP A 205 11.64 -0.96 -13.85
N HIS A 206 11.29 -1.39 -12.63
CA HIS A 206 11.32 -2.80 -12.30
C HIS A 206 10.41 -3.62 -13.22
N THR A 207 9.26 -3.06 -13.64
CA THR A 207 8.31 -3.77 -14.50
C THR A 207 8.91 -4.17 -15.84
N VAL A 208 9.80 -3.32 -16.39
CA VAL A 208 10.45 -3.57 -17.69
C VAL A 208 11.41 -4.76 -17.63
N PHE A 209 12.16 -4.86 -16.55
CA PHE A 209 13.19 -5.89 -16.40
C PHE A 209 12.66 -7.13 -15.69
N LEU A 210 12.12 -6.96 -14.49
CA LEU A 210 11.68 -8.07 -13.66
C LEU A 210 10.52 -8.85 -14.30
N HIS A 211 9.55 -8.14 -14.90
CA HIS A 211 8.34 -8.78 -15.42
C HIS A 211 8.38 -9.12 -16.90
N ALA A 212 9.46 -8.78 -17.63
CA ALA A 212 9.47 -9.06 -19.08
C ALA A 212 10.83 -9.32 -19.72
N ARG A 213 11.95 -8.82 -19.19
CA ARG A 213 13.23 -8.88 -19.94
C ARG A 213 14.31 -9.74 -19.31
N VAL A 214 14.30 -9.98 -17.99
CA VAL A 214 15.41 -10.66 -17.32
C VAL A 214 15.23 -12.17 -17.31
N THR A 215 14.02 -12.64 -17.04
CA THR A 215 13.71 -14.07 -16.99
C THR A 215 12.61 -14.42 -18.00
N ASP A 216 11.36 -14.43 -17.52
CA ASP A 216 10.16 -14.75 -18.32
C ASP A 216 9.24 -13.53 -18.43
N ILE A 217 8.29 -13.61 -19.34
CA ILE A 217 7.18 -12.65 -19.40
C ILE A 217 6.17 -13.08 -18.34
N HIS A 218 6.10 -12.31 -17.24
CA HIS A 218 5.19 -12.61 -16.13
C HIS A 218 3.75 -12.16 -16.40
N PHE A 219 3.60 -11.08 -17.17
CA PHE A 219 2.31 -10.45 -17.48
C PHE A 219 2.13 -10.38 -19.01
N GLY A 220 2.16 -9.20 -19.60
CA GLY A 220 2.10 -9.02 -21.04
C GLY A 220 3.47 -8.72 -21.64
N ASP A 221 3.68 -9.08 -22.91
CA ASP A 221 4.92 -8.79 -23.65
C ASP A 221 5.22 -7.29 -23.78
N THR A 222 4.18 -6.46 -23.76
CA THR A 222 4.30 -4.99 -23.82
C THR A 222 4.90 -4.37 -22.56
N TRP A 223 4.90 -5.08 -21.43
CA TRP A 223 5.53 -4.62 -20.19
C TRP A 223 7.05 -4.48 -20.31
N GLY A 224 7.67 -5.19 -21.27
CA GLY A 224 9.09 -5.05 -21.60
C GLY A 224 9.43 -3.79 -22.38
N ILE A 225 8.46 -2.98 -22.79
CA ILE A 225 8.71 -1.70 -23.46
C ILE A 225 9.01 -0.64 -22.42
N ALA A 226 10.11 0.12 -22.65
CA ALA A 226 10.46 1.20 -21.72
C ALA A 226 9.45 2.35 -21.82
N PRO A 227 8.76 2.70 -20.72
CA PRO A 227 7.81 3.82 -20.71
C PRO A 227 8.52 5.17 -20.63
N VAL A 228 7.85 6.20 -21.12
CA VAL A 228 8.10 7.57 -20.67
C VAL A 228 7.49 7.72 -19.27
N THR A 229 8.32 8.02 -18.27
CA THR A 229 7.88 8.11 -16.88
C THR A 229 7.92 9.54 -16.38
N GLU A 230 6.90 9.93 -15.63
CA GLU A 230 6.84 11.19 -14.91
C GLU A 230 6.34 10.98 -13.48
N PHE A 231 6.83 11.83 -12.57
CA PHE A 231 6.47 11.78 -11.16
C PHE A 231 6.13 13.18 -10.69
N TYR A 232 5.02 13.32 -9.98
CA TYR A 232 4.62 14.60 -9.40
C TYR A 232 3.76 14.41 -8.15
N GLU A 233 3.67 15.48 -7.37
CA GLU A 233 2.84 15.53 -6.17
C GLU A 233 1.68 16.50 -6.42
N LYS A 234 0.46 16.02 -6.18
CA LYS A 234 -0.76 16.82 -6.26
C LYS A 234 -1.77 16.30 -5.25
N LEU A 235 -2.57 17.20 -4.64
CA LEU A 235 -3.62 16.82 -3.69
C LEU A 235 -3.11 15.90 -2.55
N HIS A 236 -1.91 16.17 -2.05
CA HIS A 236 -1.22 15.38 -1.02
C HIS A 236 -0.90 13.92 -1.41
N LYS A 237 -1.00 13.58 -2.68
CA LYS A 237 -0.66 12.27 -3.25
C LYS A 237 0.57 12.34 -4.13
N ILE A 238 1.22 11.19 -4.31
CA ILE A 238 2.29 11.03 -5.29
C ILE A 238 1.75 10.21 -6.45
N TYR A 239 2.02 10.68 -7.65
CA TYR A 239 1.65 10.02 -8.89
C TYR A 239 2.89 9.60 -9.65
N ALA A 240 2.84 8.40 -10.21
CA ALA A 240 3.71 7.94 -11.27
C ALA A 240 2.87 7.70 -12.52
N THR A 241 3.26 8.30 -13.64
CA THR A 241 2.67 7.99 -14.94
C THR A 241 3.67 7.22 -15.79
N LEU A 242 3.21 6.12 -16.38
CA LEU A 242 3.94 5.27 -17.28
C LEU A 242 3.25 5.35 -18.64
N THR A 243 3.92 5.93 -19.62
CA THR A 243 3.34 6.13 -20.94
C THR A 243 4.11 5.32 -21.96
N TYR A 244 3.40 4.40 -22.59
CA TYR A 244 3.95 3.46 -23.56
C TYR A 244 3.49 3.80 -24.97
N ARG A 245 4.39 3.59 -25.95
CA ARG A 245 4.03 3.50 -27.36
C ARG A 245 3.80 2.03 -27.70
N ILE A 246 2.55 1.67 -28.00
CA ILE A 246 2.17 0.32 -28.42
C ILE A 246 1.62 0.41 -29.84
N GLU A 247 2.44 0.07 -30.83
CA GLU A 247 2.10 0.22 -32.24
C GLU A 247 1.65 1.65 -32.58
N ASP A 248 0.42 1.84 -33.03
CA ASP A 248 -0.21 3.12 -33.35
C ASP A 248 -1.01 3.74 -32.18
N LYS A 249 -0.79 3.25 -30.94
CA LYS A 249 -1.53 3.67 -29.75
C LYS A 249 -0.61 4.22 -28.67
N ILE A 250 -1.17 5.06 -27.83
CA ILE A 250 -0.55 5.54 -26.62
C ILE A 250 -1.29 4.95 -25.42
N TRP A 251 -0.58 4.17 -24.60
CA TRP A 251 -1.09 3.66 -23.35
C TRP A 251 -0.54 4.48 -22.20
N VAL A 252 -1.42 5.20 -21.51
CA VAL A 252 -1.13 5.94 -20.28
C VAL A 252 -1.63 5.14 -19.09
N ARG A 253 -0.69 4.70 -18.24
CA ARG A 253 -0.97 4.09 -16.94
C ARG A 253 -0.64 5.09 -15.85
N SER A 254 -1.60 5.42 -15.01
CA SER A 254 -1.39 6.22 -13.80
C SER A 254 -1.40 5.31 -12.57
N GLN A 255 -0.47 5.54 -11.66
CA GLN A 255 -0.39 4.91 -10.35
C GLN A 255 -0.28 6.00 -9.28
N GLU A 256 -0.89 5.77 -8.12
CA GLU A 256 -0.81 6.70 -7.01
C GLU A 256 -0.42 6.01 -5.71
N THR A 257 0.32 6.74 -4.88
CA THR A 257 0.64 6.35 -3.50
C THR A 257 0.17 7.43 -2.55
N ILE A 258 -0.56 7.01 -1.53
CA ILE A 258 -1.24 7.84 -0.57
C ILE A 258 -0.82 7.43 0.83
N SER A 259 -0.86 8.36 1.75
CA SER A 259 -0.51 8.13 3.15
C SER A 259 -1.41 7.08 3.83
N PRO A 260 -0.91 6.27 4.74
CA PRO A 260 0.51 6.08 5.04
C PRO A 260 1.19 5.15 4.02
N SER A 261 0.46 4.19 3.44
CA SER A 261 0.98 3.13 2.56
C SER A 261 -0.08 2.61 1.57
N PHE A 262 -1.16 3.37 1.39
CA PHE A 262 -2.19 3.03 0.40
C PHE A 262 -1.64 3.21 -1.01
N SER A 263 -1.95 2.26 -1.87
CA SER A 263 -1.67 2.36 -3.30
C SER A 263 -2.68 1.56 -4.12
N GLN A 264 -2.78 1.92 -5.40
CA GLN A 264 -3.60 1.18 -6.34
C GLN A 264 -2.77 0.74 -7.53
N VAL A 265 -3.12 -0.40 -8.11
CA VAL A 265 -2.44 -0.97 -9.28
C VAL A 265 -3.48 -1.29 -10.35
N GLY A 266 -3.17 -0.93 -11.60
CA GLY A 266 -3.97 -1.29 -12.78
C GLY A 266 -3.97 -2.80 -13.05
N ALA A 267 -4.71 -3.23 -14.06
CA ALA A 267 -4.79 -4.64 -14.42
C ALA A 267 -3.43 -5.19 -14.87
N TRP A 268 -3.04 -6.35 -14.34
CA TRP A 268 -1.80 -7.03 -14.69
C TRP A 268 -1.83 -7.65 -16.10
N TRP A 269 -3.04 -7.94 -16.63
CA TRP A 269 -3.24 -8.43 -18.00
C TRP A 269 -3.32 -7.32 -19.05
N GLU A 270 -3.23 -6.04 -18.66
CA GLU A 270 -3.29 -4.92 -19.59
C GLU A 270 -2.07 -4.89 -20.52
N THR A 271 -2.31 -4.78 -21.81
CA THR A 271 -1.26 -4.78 -22.84
C THR A 271 -1.18 -3.47 -23.64
N GLY A 272 -2.11 -2.56 -23.46
CA GLY A 272 -2.18 -1.31 -24.21
C GLY A 272 -2.56 -1.46 -25.70
N ARG A 273 -3.01 -2.66 -26.13
CA ARG A 273 -3.39 -2.92 -27.52
C ARG A 273 -4.83 -2.56 -27.85
N GLU A 274 -5.69 -2.49 -26.84
CA GLU A 274 -7.10 -2.18 -27.03
C GLU A 274 -7.44 -0.78 -26.55
N GLU A 275 -8.26 -0.06 -27.34
CA GLU A 275 -8.75 1.27 -26.96
C GLU A 275 -9.59 1.19 -25.69
N LYS A 276 -9.22 1.97 -24.68
CA LYS A 276 -9.97 2.06 -23.42
C LYS A 276 -9.77 3.42 -22.73
N TYR A 277 -10.74 3.75 -21.88
CA TYR A 277 -10.81 5.06 -21.26
C TYR A 277 -11.08 4.94 -19.78
N PHE A 278 -10.23 5.54 -18.96
CA PHE A 278 -10.36 5.59 -17.51
C PHE A 278 -10.64 4.24 -16.85
N LYS A 279 -9.95 3.18 -17.32
CA LYS A 279 -10.09 1.84 -16.74
C LYS A 279 -9.51 1.85 -15.33
N ARG A 280 -10.35 1.57 -14.33
CA ARG A 280 -10.00 1.70 -12.92
C ARG A 280 -9.06 0.57 -12.45
N ALA A 281 -8.43 0.83 -11.29
CA ALA A 281 -7.51 -0.12 -10.66
C ALA A 281 -8.16 -1.47 -10.39
N SER A 282 -7.42 -2.55 -10.63
CA SER A 282 -7.83 -3.92 -10.31
C SER A 282 -7.43 -4.36 -8.90
N ILE A 283 -6.51 -3.63 -8.26
CA ILE A 283 -6.02 -3.88 -6.91
C ILE A 283 -6.00 -2.58 -6.14
N THR A 284 -6.57 -2.59 -4.93
CA THR A 284 -6.45 -1.52 -3.95
C THR A 284 -5.79 -2.10 -2.70
N LYS A 285 -4.60 -1.62 -2.33
CA LYS A 285 -3.76 -2.26 -1.31
C LYS A 285 -3.17 -1.27 -0.30
N TRP A 286 -2.88 -1.80 0.88
CA TRP A 286 -2.05 -1.19 1.91
C TRP A 286 -0.86 -2.09 2.21
N THR A 287 0.28 -1.50 2.52
CA THR A 287 1.42 -2.22 3.08
C THR A 287 1.48 -1.91 4.56
N ILE A 288 1.11 -2.88 5.40
CA ILE A 288 0.96 -2.69 6.84
C ILE A 288 2.10 -3.40 7.57
N PRO A 289 2.92 -2.69 8.35
CA PRO A 289 3.98 -3.30 9.14
C PRO A 289 3.42 -4.12 10.31
N HIS A 290 3.88 -5.35 10.45
CA HIS A 290 3.76 -6.10 11.71
C HIS A 290 4.75 -5.55 12.73
N ASP A 291 5.98 -5.38 12.31
CA ASP A 291 7.10 -4.79 13.06
C ASP A 291 8.14 -4.20 12.08
N ASN A 292 9.37 -3.97 12.53
CA ASN A 292 10.40 -3.37 11.68
C ASN A 292 10.90 -4.29 10.57
N GLU A 293 10.75 -5.60 10.70
CA GLU A 293 11.32 -6.61 9.81
C GLU A 293 10.27 -7.42 9.04
N ASN A 294 9.00 -7.23 9.38
CA ASN A 294 7.90 -7.99 8.79
C ASN A 294 6.73 -7.04 8.47
N CYS A 295 6.07 -7.28 7.35
CA CYS A 295 4.88 -6.55 6.96
C CYS A 295 3.91 -7.47 6.20
N MET A 296 2.73 -6.96 5.89
CA MET A 296 1.81 -7.59 4.96
C MET A 296 1.35 -6.59 3.89
N ILE A 297 1.10 -7.08 2.69
CA ILE A 297 0.15 -6.45 1.78
C ILE A 297 -1.23 -6.94 2.20
N ILE A 298 -2.14 -6.02 2.53
CA ILE A 298 -3.55 -6.33 2.76
C ILE A 298 -4.38 -5.47 1.82
N ALA A 299 -5.36 -6.09 1.11
CA ALA A 299 -5.88 -5.49 -0.11
C ALA A 299 -7.26 -5.98 -0.48
N TRP A 300 -7.86 -5.28 -1.42
CA TRP A 300 -8.97 -5.76 -2.23
C TRP A 300 -8.52 -6.03 -3.67
N ARG A 301 -8.85 -7.20 -4.16
CA ARG A 301 -8.81 -7.56 -5.57
C ARG A 301 -10.18 -7.33 -6.17
N SER A 302 -10.28 -6.49 -7.21
CA SER A 302 -11.55 -6.07 -7.81
C SER A 302 -11.89 -6.93 -9.01
N PHE A 303 -13.11 -7.45 -9.04
CA PHE A 303 -13.67 -8.28 -10.12
C PHE A 303 -14.95 -7.66 -10.68
N GLY A 304 -15.29 -8.02 -11.90
CA GLY A 304 -16.53 -7.61 -12.54
C GLY A 304 -16.32 -6.95 -13.90
N PRO A 305 -17.41 -6.78 -14.69
CA PRO A 305 -17.31 -6.28 -16.07
C PRO A 305 -16.72 -4.87 -16.17
N GLY A 306 -16.81 -4.07 -15.10
CA GLY A 306 -16.20 -2.75 -15.03
C GLY A 306 -14.67 -2.79 -14.94
N ILE A 307 -14.08 -3.86 -14.40
CA ILE A 307 -12.64 -4.02 -14.18
C ILE A 307 -12.04 -5.06 -15.10
N ASP A 308 -12.65 -6.23 -15.22
CA ASP A 308 -12.19 -7.40 -15.94
C ASP A 308 -13.31 -7.97 -16.83
N PRO A 309 -13.61 -7.31 -17.96
CA PRO A 309 -14.71 -7.71 -18.83
C PRO A 309 -14.48 -9.07 -19.52
N GLU A 310 -13.22 -9.51 -19.62
CA GLU A 310 -12.83 -10.74 -20.30
C GLU A 310 -12.65 -11.92 -19.33
N GLY A 311 -12.69 -11.64 -18.00
CA GLY A 311 -12.60 -12.68 -16.97
C GLY A 311 -11.21 -13.29 -16.83
N HIS A 312 -10.16 -12.50 -16.92
CA HIS A 312 -8.78 -12.96 -16.75
C HIS A 312 -8.43 -13.32 -15.28
N GLY A 313 -9.13 -12.74 -14.33
CA GLY A 313 -8.87 -12.98 -12.93
C GLY A 313 -9.55 -14.24 -12.39
N ASP A 314 -8.88 -14.94 -11.48
CA ASP A 314 -9.42 -16.11 -10.77
C ASP A 314 -9.73 -15.79 -9.31
N ARG A 315 -11.01 -15.50 -9.04
CA ARG A 315 -11.50 -15.19 -7.70
C ARG A 315 -11.19 -16.27 -6.66
N SER A 316 -11.15 -17.55 -7.06
CA SER A 316 -10.92 -18.67 -6.14
C SER A 316 -9.50 -18.69 -5.56
N MET A 317 -8.58 -17.99 -6.22
CA MET A 317 -7.18 -17.84 -5.79
C MET A 317 -6.96 -16.68 -4.81
N VAL A 318 -7.98 -15.88 -4.50
CA VAL A 318 -7.81 -14.66 -3.69
C VAL A 318 -8.21 -14.87 -2.24
N GLY A 319 -7.27 -14.64 -1.31
CA GLY A 319 -7.50 -14.82 0.12
C GLY A 319 -6.23 -14.73 0.95
N LYS A 320 -6.18 -15.50 2.04
CA LYS A 320 -5.03 -15.56 2.94
C LYS A 320 -3.80 -16.13 2.25
N ASN A 321 -2.72 -15.35 2.17
CA ASN A 321 -1.45 -15.71 1.52
C ASN A 321 -1.64 -16.27 0.11
N SER A 322 -2.63 -15.76 -0.63
CA SER A 322 -2.97 -16.21 -1.97
C SER A 322 -3.58 -15.09 -2.81
N VAL A 323 -3.20 -14.99 -4.08
CA VAL A 323 -3.73 -14.06 -5.06
C VAL A 323 -3.62 -14.63 -6.46
N ASP A 324 -4.45 -14.16 -7.39
CA ASP A 324 -4.64 -14.70 -8.75
C ASP A 324 -3.56 -14.27 -9.78
N PHE A 325 -2.45 -13.67 -9.33
CA PHE A 325 -1.32 -13.37 -10.20
C PHE A 325 0.00 -13.87 -9.60
N PRO A 326 0.96 -14.27 -10.45
CA PRO A 326 2.13 -15.02 -10.02
C PRO A 326 3.16 -14.17 -9.25
N GLY A 327 4.02 -14.86 -8.48
CA GLY A 327 5.24 -14.30 -7.90
C GLY A 327 5.05 -13.36 -6.72
N GLN A 328 3.90 -13.45 -6.00
CA GLN A 328 3.58 -12.57 -4.89
C GLN A 328 3.77 -13.22 -3.50
N THR A 329 3.79 -14.54 -3.42
CA THR A 329 3.71 -15.24 -2.13
C THR A 329 5.00 -15.90 -1.65
N GLY A 330 5.97 -16.11 -2.54
CA GLY A 330 7.21 -16.81 -2.24
C GLY A 330 7.03 -18.30 -1.86
N GLN A 331 5.87 -18.89 -2.16
CA GLN A 331 5.54 -20.28 -1.79
C GLN A 331 6.15 -21.33 -2.74
N GLU A 332 6.59 -20.89 -3.92
CA GLU A 332 7.23 -21.78 -4.89
C GLU A 332 8.56 -22.32 -4.38
N PRO A 333 9.00 -23.52 -4.85
CA PRO A 333 10.29 -24.09 -4.49
C PRO A 333 11.45 -23.13 -4.73
N TYR A 334 12.44 -23.09 -3.83
CA TYR A 334 13.54 -22.13 -3.88
C TYR A 334 14.27 -22.10 -5.23
N GLU A 335 14.60 -23.28 -5.83
CA GLU A 335 15.26 -23.34 -7.13
C GLU A 335 14.41 -22.79 -8.27
N TYR A 336 13.08 -22.99 -8.21
CA TYR A 336 12.15 -22.41 -9.16
C TYR A 336 12.20 -20.87 -9.07
N ARG A 337 12.09 -20.31 -7.87
CA ARG A 337 12.15 -18.86 -7.61
C ARG A 337 13.49 -18.24 -8.04
N GLN A 338 14.60 -18.97 -7.92
CA GLN A 338 15.91 -18.51 -8.43
C GLN A 338 15.93 -18.37 -9.96
N ARG A 339 15.18 -19.22 -10.67
CA ARG A 339 15.08 -19.18 -12.14
C ARG A 339 14.04 -18.22 -12.64
N HIS A 340 12.98 -17.98 -11.85
CA HIS A 340 11.81 -17.17 -12.16
C HIS A 340 11.53 -16.15 -11.04
N PRO A 341 12.50 -15.27 -10.70
CA PRO A 341 12.29 -14.27 -9.64
C PRO A 341 11.20 -13.29 -10.04
N ASN A 342 10.39 -12.88 -9.06
CA ASN A 342 9.31 -11.93 -9.22
C ASN A 342 9.34 -10.89 -8.09
N ASP A 343 8.25 -10.14 -7.88
CA ASP A 343 8.17 -9.09 -6.87
C ASP A 343 8.59 -9.56 -5.48
N TYR A 344 8.12 -10.74 -5.06
CA TYR A 344 8.45 -11.29 -3.74
C TYR A 344 9.96 -11.44 -3.57
N GLU A 345 10.65 -12.07 -4.53
CA GLU A 345 12.10 -12.29 -4.48
C GLU A 345 12.87 -10.97 -4.52
N ALA A 346 12.46 -10.05 -5.40
CA ALA A 346 13.14 -8.76 -5.55
C ALA A 346 13.04 -7.91 -4.28
N GLN A 347 11.92 -7.94 -3.59
CA GLN A 347 11.67 -7.15 -2.39
C GLN A 347 12.28 -7.79 -1.15
N VAL A 348 12.01 -9.08 -0.91
CA VAL A 348 12.49 -9.81 0.29
C VAL A 348 14.01 -9.98 0.27
N SER A 349 14.62 -10.17 -0.90
CA SER A 349 16.07 -10.37 -1.01
C SER A 349 16.91 -9.13 -0.66
N GLN A 350 16.30 -7.95 -0.52
CA GLN A 350 16.98 -6.76 0.00
C GLN A 350 17.36 -6.90 1.49
N GLY A 351 16.84 -7.93 2.16
CA GLY A 351 17.06 -8.25 3.57
C GLY A 351 15.88 -7.84 4.45
N PRO A 352 15.88 -8.18 5.74
CA PRO A 352 14.80 -7.83 6.66
C PRO A 352 14.52 -6.32 6.69
N ILE A 353 15.56 -5.49 6.72
CA ILE A 353 15.51 -4.05 6.53
C ILE A 353 16.60 -3.67 5.53
N ASN A 354 16.24 -2.99 4.44
CA ASN A 354 17.18 -2.55 3.43
C ASN A 354 18.22 -1.56 4.02
N SER A 355 19.47 -1.75 3.63
CA SER A 355 20.57 -0.82 3.95
C SER A 355 20.53 0.41 3.04
N HIS A 356 19.66 1.37 3.33
CA HIS A 356 19.45 2.58 2.52
C HIS A 356 20.75 3.36 2.22
N ALA A 357 21.70 3.33 3.15
CA ALA A 357 23.02 3.96 2.96
C ALA A 357 23.85 3.28 1.86
N ALA A 358 23.58 2.01 1.53
CA ALA A 358 24.28 1.26 0.48
C ALA A 358 23.66 1.47 -0.91
N GLU A 359 22.48 2.04 -1.01
CA GLU A 359 21.80 2.27 -2.28
C GLU A 359 22.52 3.30 -3.16
N ASN A 360 22.35 3.15 -4.46
CA ASN A 360 22.86 4.09 -5.46
C ASN A 360 21.71 4.48 -6.39
N LEU A 361 20.82 5.34 -5.88
CA LEU A 361 19.65 5.80 -6.62
C LEU A 361 20.06 6.64 -7.83
N GLY A 362 19.43 6.39 -8.96
CA GLY A 362 19.62 7.07 -10.24
C GLY A 362 18.41 7.91 -10.67
N SER A 363 18.39 8.29 -11.93
CA SER A 363 17.29 9.08 -12.51
C SER A 363 15.98 8.31 -12.63
N THR A 364 16.03 6.99 -12.69
CA THR A 364 14.85 6.10 -12.74
C THR A 364 14.15 5.97 -11.40
N ASP A 365 14.88 6.23 -10.29
CA ASP A 365 14.39 6.07 -8.92
C ASP A 365 13.77 7.36 -8.35
N LYS A 366 13.40 8.29 -9.20
CA LYS A 366 12.78 9.57 -8.78
C LYS A 366 11.53 9.34 -7.95
N GLY A 367 10.70 8.34 -8.30
CA GLY A 367 9.49 8.01 -7.57
C GLY A 367 9.77 7.58 -6.14
N VAL A 368 10.76 6.73 -5.92
CA VAL A 368 11.25 6.32 -4.59
C VAL A 368 11.72 7.53 -3.79
N ALA A 369 12.51 8.40 -4.40
CA ALA A 369 12.98 9.62 -3.74
C ALA A 369 11.82 10.59 -3.37
N TYR A 370 10.79 10.71 -4.23
CA TYR A 370 9.58 11.48 -3.93
C TYR A 370 8.82 10.90 -2.75
N LEU A 371 8.60 9.59 -2.73
CA LEU A 371 7.91 8.88 -1.65
C LEU A 371 8.62 9.11 -0.31
N ARG A 372 9.91 8.82 -0.22
CA ARG A 372 10.70 9.02 1.01
C ARG A 372 10.67 10.47 1.49
N ARG A 373 10.73 11.44 0.58
CA ARG A 373 10.64 12.87 0.92
C ARG A 373 9.28 13.22 1.48
N LYS A 374 8.18 12.73 0.89
CA LYS A 374 6.82 12.96 1.39
C LYS A 374 6.64 12.36 2.78
N LEU A 375 7.04 11.10 2.97
CA LEU A 375 6.97 10.41 4.27
C LEU A 375 7.72 11.20 5.35
N ARG A 376 8.97 11.60 5.10
CA ARG A 376 9.74 12.40 6.07
C ARG A 376 9.07 13.73 6.40
N ARG A 377 8.50 14.41 5.41
CA ARG A 377 7.80 15.69 5.64
C ARG A 377 6.60 15.48 6.55
N ALA A 378 5.79 14.46 6.31
CA ALA A 378 4.62 14.14 7.11
C ALA A 378 4.99 13.67 8.53
N ILE A 379 5.99 12.80 8.67
CA ILE A 379 6.52 12.35 9.97
C ILE A 379 6.99 13.55 10.81
N ARG A 380 7.77 14.45 10.20
CA ARG A 380 8.30 15.62 10.90
C ARG A 380 7.23 16.65 11.26
N ALA A 381 6.18 16.76 10.45
CA ALA A 381 5.03 17.59 10.78
C ALA A 381 4.33 17.10 12.07
N ILE A 382 4.13 15.77 12.20
CA ILE A 382 3.59 15.18 13.43
C ILE A 382 4.52 15.44 14.65
N GLN A 383 5.83 15.25 14.47
CA GLN A 383 6.79 15.53 15.54
C GLN A 383 6.79 17.00 15.98
N ALA A 384 6.45 17.91 15.08
CA ALA A 384 6.29 19.34 15.35
C ALA A 384 4.90 19.69 15.94
N GLY A 385 4.00 18.71 16.11
CA GLY A 385 2.63 18.95 16.58
C GLY A 385 1.71 19.56 15.53
N GLU A 386 2.07 19.47 14.25
CA GLU A 386 1.26 19.98 13.15
C GLU A 386 0.18 18.98 12.76
N LYS A 387 -0.97 19.48 12.31
CA LYS A 387 -2.03 18.62 11.74
C LYS A 387 -1.64 18.13 10.36
N LEU A 388 -1.87 16.86 10.08
CA LEU A 388 -1.69 16.30 8.75
C LEU A 388 -2.81 16.79 7.82
N PRO A 389 -2.47 17.38 6.67
CA PRO A 389 -3.44 17.82 5.68
C PRO A 389 -3.83 16.67 4.72
N GLU A 390 -4.08 15.48 5.23
CA GLU A 390 -4.35 14.31 4.42
C GLU A 390 -5.85 14.16 4.17
N PRO A 391 -6.29 14.08 2.90
CA PRO A 391 -7.71 14.06 2.53
C PRO A 391 -8.48 12.85 3.09
N GLU A 392 -7.82 11.71 3.28
CA GLU A 392 -8.40 10.49 3.84
C GLU A 392 -8.87 10.62 5.30
N ARG A 393 -8.58 11.76 5.93
CA ARG A 393 -9.00 12.05 7.30
C ARG A 393 -10.30 12.86 7.40
N SER A 394 -10.81 13.36 6.26
CA SER A 394 -11.98 14.27 6.25
C SER A 394 -13.33 13.57 6.39
N GLY A 395 -13.40 12.27 6.08
CA GLY A 395 -14.68 11.52 6.01
C GLY A 395 -15.49 11.79 4.74
N ASP A 396 -15.02 12.67 3.86
CA ASP A 396 -15.59 12.89 2.54
C ASP A 396 -15.26 11.72 1.59
N GLU A 397 -15.87 11.72 0.39
CA GLU A 397 -15.52 10.75 -0.64
C GLU A 397 -14.07 10.95 -1.06
N PHE A 398 -13.26 9.89 -0.89
CA PHE A 398 -11.86 9.89 -1.22
C PHE A 398 -11.67 9.45 -2.67
N LEU A 399 -11.41 10.43 -3.57
CA LEU A 399 -11.24 10.17 -4.99
C LEU A 399 -9.88 9.59 -5.29
N THR A 400 -9.84 8.50 -6.06
CA THR A 400 -8.61 7.87 -6.55
C THR A 400 -8.41 8.09 -8.05
N HIS A 401 -7.16 8.07 -8.52
CA HIS A 401 -6.77 8.50 -9.87
C HIS A 401 -5.98 7.43 -10.63
N THR A 402 -5.76 6.27 -10.03
CA THR A 402 -5.14 5.15 -10.73
C THR A 402 -6.05 4.63 -11.82
N HIS A 403 -5.53 4.61 -13.05
CA HIS A 403 -6.27 4.16 -14.22
C HIS A 403 -5.35 3.74 -15.36
N ASP A 404 -5.92 3.01 -16.31
CA ASP A 404 -5.35 2.77 -17.62
C ASP A 404 -6.20 3.45 -18.70
N THR A 405 -5.55 4.17 -19.62
CA THR A 405 -6.17 4.80 -20.79
C THR A 405 -5.35 4.48 -22.03
N VAL A 406 -5.99 3.98 -23.08
CA VAL A 406 -5.35 3.65 -24.35
C VAL A 406 -6.01 4.42 -25.47
N LEU A 407 -5.25 5.28 -26.14
CA LEU A 407 -5.71 6.19 -27.17
C LEU A 407 -5.10 5.81 -28.54
N PRO A 408 -5.88 5.71 -29.60
CA PRO A 408 -5.40 5.47 -30.97
C PRO A 408 -4.81 6.75 -31.57
N ILE A 409 -3.65 7.17 -31.06
CA ILE A 409 -2.92 8.35 -31.54
C ILE A 409 -1.64 7.85 -32.21
N PRO A 410 -1.49 8.02 -33.53
CA PRO A 410 -0.35 7.53 -34.31
C PRO A 410 0.99 8.12 -33.89
N VAL A 411 2.07 7.44 -34.26
CA VAL A 411 3.46 7.84 -33.96
C VAL A 411 3.78 9.19 -34.60
N HIS A 412 4.37 10.09 -33.83
CA HIS A 412 4.86 11.37 -34.36
C HIS A 412 6.18 11.17 -35.12
N PRO A 413 6.30 11.59 -36.40
CA PRO A 413 7.43 11.23 -37.25
C PRO A 413 8.78 11.82 -36.82
N SER A 414 8.81 12.86 -36.02
CA SER A 414 10.04 13.55 -35.61
C SER A 414 10.30 13.60 -34.10
N ASP A 415 9.26 13.57 -33.27
CA ASP A 415 9.39 13.70 -31.82
C ASP A 415 8.23 13.01 -31.07
N ASP A 416 8.25 11.69 -31.09
CA ASP A 416 7.19 10.88 -30.47
C ASP A 416 7.24 10.93 -28.94
N GLU A 417 8.44 11.06 -28.34
CA GLU A 417 8.55 11.19 -26.87
C GLU A 417 7.84 12.45 -26.35
N LYS A 418 7.97 13.56 -27.06
CA LYS A 418 7.26 14.78 -26.70
C LYS A 418 5.74 14.63 -26.86
N LEU A 419 5.30 13.93 -27.90
CA LEU A 419 3.88 13.59 -28.07
C LEU A 419 3.37 12.76 -26.89
N LEU A 420 4.09 11.72 -26.49
CA LEU A 420 3.72 10.88 -25.34
C LEU A 420 3.54 11.70 -24.08
N ARG A 421 4.49 12.60 -23.75
CA ARG A 421 4.41 13.51 -22.61
C ARG A 421 3.18 14.42 -22.68
N SER A 422 2.97 15.05 -23.84
CA SER A 422 1.85 15.99 -24.01
C SER A 422 0.48 15.30 -23.91
N VAL A 423 0.38 14.05 -24.38
CA VAL A 423 -0.85 13.26 -24.24
C VAL A 423 -1.05 12.86 -22.79
N THR A 424 0.02 12.47 -22.07
CA THR A 424 -0.04 12.15 -20.64
C THR A 424 -0.57 13.33 -19.83
N ASP A 425 -0.01 14.51 -20.05
CA ASP A 425 -0.46 15.74 -19.38
C ASP A 425 -1.95 15.98 -19.62
N ALA A 426 -2.41 15.91 -20.88
CA ALA A 426 -3.81 16.11 -21.21
C ALA A 426 -4.75 15.05 -20.59
N VAL A 427 -4.31 13.78 -20.55
CA VAL A 427 -5.06 12.70 -19.89
C VAL A 427 -5.22 13.02 -18.40
N MET A 428 -4.12 13.35 -17.72
CA MET A 428 -4.14 13.62 -16.29
C MET A 428 -4.90 14.91 -15.95
N GLU A 429 -4.82 15.96 -16.78
CA GLU A 429 -5.63 17.17 -16.62
C GLU A 429 -7.12 16.85 -16.62
N ILE A 430 -7.60 16.04 -17.59
CA ILE A 430 -9.00 15.62 -17.69
C ILE A 430 -9.41 14.82 -16.44
N VAL A 431 -8.55 13.93 -15.96
CA VAL A 431 -8.84 13.12 -14.76
C VAL A 431 -9.00 14.02 -13.53
N PHE A 432 -8.16 15.05 -13.38
CA PHE A 432 -8.26 16.01 -12.29
C PHE A 432 -9.43 17.01 -12.45
N GLU A 433 -9.81 17.37 -13.68
CA GLU A 433 -11.03 18.16 -13.90
C GLU A 433 -12.27 17.44 -13.39
N GLY A 434 -12.28 16.10 -13.51
CA GLY A 434 -13.35 15.25 -13.00
C GLY A 434 -13.52 15.29 -11.48
N ASP A 435 -12.55 15.77 -10.71
CA ASP A 435 -12.60 15.79 -9.24
C ASP A 435 -13.68 16.74 -8.66
N THR A 436 -14.26 17.58 -9.49
CA THR A 436 -15.42 18.41 -9.13
C THR A 436 -16.75 17.64 -9.12
N LEU A 437 -16.72 16.38 -9.59
CA LEU A 437 -17.86 15.47 -9.72
C LEU A 437 -17.66 14.23 -8.87
N GLY A 438 -18.72 13.50 -8.55
CA GLY A 438 -18.67 12.25 -7.80
C GLY A 438 -19.24 11.07 -8.58
N GLY A 439 -18.88 9.85 -8.15
CA GLY A 439 -19.49 8.60 -8.60
C GLY A 439 -19.54 8.43 -10.13
N LYS A 440 -20.75 8.09 -10.65
CA LYS A 440 -20.96 7.83 -12.08
C LYS A 440 -20.79 9.08 -12.97
N GLU A 441 -21.08 10.26 -12.45
CA GLU A 441 -20.94 11.52 -13.20
C GLU A 441 -19.48 11.81 -13.48
N ARG A 442 -18.60 11.61 -12.50
CA ARG A 442 -17.15 11.73 -12.65
C ARG A 442 -16.62 10.79 -13.73
N ALA A 443 -16.96 9.52 -13.66
CA ALA A 443 -16.52 8.52 -14.62
C ALA A 443 -16.96 8.87 -16.06
N SER A 444 -18.25 9.19 -16.23
CA SER A 444 -18.83 9.57 -17.54
C SER A 444 -18.19 10.84 -18.12
N PHE A 445 -17.94 11.85 -17.29
CA PHE A 445 -17.25 13.07 -17.70
C PHE A 445 -15.83 12.75 -18.21
N ILE A 446 -15.04 12.03 -17.40
CA ILE A 446 -13.65 11.69 -17.76
C ILE A 446 -13.62 10.87 -19.04
N GLU A 447 -14.41 9.80 -19.13
CA GLU A 447 -14.45 8.97 -20.34
C GLU A 447 -14.83 9.76 -21.59
N THR A 448 -15.82 10.64 -21.51
CA THR A 448 -16.27 11.47 -22.64
C THR A 448 -15.16 12.38 -23.13
N LYS A 449 -14.45 13.05 -22.19
CA LYS A 449 -13.34 13.93 -22.50
C LYS A 449 -12.14 13.17 -23.09
N LEU A 450 -11.80 12.02 -22.52
CA LEU A 450 -10.72 11.15 -23.02
C LEU A 450 -11.02 10.62 -24.43
N LYS A 451 -12.26 10.22 -24.71
CA LYS A 451 -12.71 9.83 -26.05
C LYS A 451 -12.53 10.95 -27.09
N ALA A 452 -12.66 12.19 -26.66
CA ALA A 452 -12.44 13.33 -27.57
C ALA A 452 -10.96 13.55 -27.92
N LEU A 453 -10.02 13.18 -27.04
CA LEU A 453 -8.59 13.39 -27.27
C LEU A 453 -8.04 12.69 -28.52
N LYS A 454 -8.60 11.54 -28.92
CA LYS A 454 -8.16 10.83 -30.13
C LYS A 454 -8.31 11.64 -31.41
N ASN A 455 -9.16 12.65 -31.40
CA ASN A 455 -9.41 13.53 -32.54
C ASN A 455 -8.86 14.95 -32.32
N ASP A 456 -8.11 15.18 -31.24
CA ASP A 456 -7.58 16.50 -30.91
C ASP A 456 -6.47 16.88 -31.91
N PRO A 457 -6.59 18.02 -32.61
CA PRO A 457 -5.58 18.48 -33.58
C PRO A 457 -4.19 18.65 -32.98
N ARG A 458 -4.08 18.91 -31.69
CA ARG A 458 -2.78 19.01 -30.98
C ARG A 458 -1.98 17.71 -31.09
N PHE A 459 -2.66 16.56 -31.16
CA PHE A 459 -2.06 15.24 -31.15
C PHE A 459 -2.16 14.50 -32.49
N THR A 460 -2.98 14.97 -33.42
CA THR A 460 -3.27 14.27 -34.69
C THR A 460 -2.91 15.07 -35.94
N ALA A 461 -2.55 16.36 -35.83
CA ALA A 461 -2.25 17.21 -36.99
C ALA A 461 -1.09 16.70 -37.86
N HIS A 462 -0.18 15.88 -37.29
CA HIS A 462 0.93 15.28 -38.02
C HIS A 462 0.53 14.08 -38.90
N CYS A 463 -0.69 13.56 -38.72
CA CYS A 463 -1.16 12.35 -39.47
C CYS A 463 -1.60 12.66 -40.89
N GLY A 464 -1.59 13.92 -41.34
CA GLY A 464 -2.15 14.33 -42.63
C GLY A 464 -3.68 14.21 -42.63
N LYS A 465 -4.38 15.01 -43.42
CA LYS A 465 -5.80 14.74 -43.71
C LYS A 465 -5.87 13.45 -44.51
N PRO A 466 -6.78 12.50 -44.22
CA PRO A 466 -6.99 11.32 -45.01
C PRO A 466 -7.31 11.64 -46.45
#